data_5a7db38e8603ef576b2e39849694a877
#
_entry.id   5a7db38e8603ef576b2e39849694a877
#
_cell.length_a   1.000
_cell.length_b   1.000
_cell.length_c   1.000
_cell.angle_alpha   90.00
_cell.angle_beta   90.00
_cell.angle_gamma   90.00
#
_symmetry.space_group_name_H-M   'P 1'
#
loop_
_entity.id
_entity.type
_entity.pdbx_description
1 polymer ?
#
loop_
_entity_poly.entity_id
_entity_poly.type
_entity_poly.pdbx_seq_one_letter_code
_entity_poly.pdbx_strand_id
1 'polypeptide(L)'
;TKSRDTACYREAHIAKTCPLEFNHKLGMCWAQCPLAYPVKCGMECIRQNDDCKLEIVTKIAVVVQATVAMGAFNLYGEFKLMSNAVKTAFRCVKDVSNLVRQMAKLVRSIKVNDPQTPQDKMLALLYYSDKFIFDLPVAIASCMGIIVKPNIRFSDKIVNTAELVVREVLTNADSIVKSWGSFKAFMARVLLGDSIANVTQSDITSLQSALKSDTNCGYDLKRLADRTWMTVLSLRKQNPDMSENELRVYMSKSNLVQQDIPIATNNCMKELIAESDETTAYATRTTLRKTFAVIVEDLIKSGTSDNGTFYTAEEYAYKVADKAFSFYGVWDIKGITSMIGEYFQTICGPTKFIGDIDDGPAATALGLSAVGKAFNGSSGNWTKEGDGTVTINFQSTDTEDVTVNILSDGDKVDEVDVSAGGTATWSSTVSALSSKTLYLDRWRPGLLGLPGTGGGSLLLWVPQASQGGSLELNVKLKVS
;
A
#
# COMPACT_ATOMS: atom_id res chain seq x y z
N THR A 1 -0.08 -13.00 9.95
CA THR A 1 0.19 -11.80 9.12
C THR A 1 -1.15 -11.30 8.61
N LYS A 2 -1.59 -10.13 9.09
CA LYS A 2 -2.79 -9.51 8.55
C LYS A 2 -2.51 -9.05 7.13
N SER A 3 -3.46 -9.30 6.26
CA SER A 3 -3.51 -8.76 4.92
C SER A 3 -3.24 -7.26 4.94
N ARG A 4 -2.42 -6.78 4.03
CA ARG A 4 -2.11 -5.36 3.96
C ARG A 4 -3.22 -4.61 3.26
N ASP A 5 -4.09 -3.98 4.03
CA ASP A 5 -5.06 -2.99 3.52
C ASP A 5 -4.38 -1.67 3.10
N THR A 6 -3.07 -1.69 2.85
CA THR A 6 -2.27 -0.46 2.70
C THR A 6 -1.80 -0.21 1.29
N ALA A 7 -1.85 -1.22 0.44
CA ALA A 7 -1.38 -1.14 -0.93
C ALA A 7 -2.12 -2.15 -1.82
N CYS A 8 -2.11 -1.89 -3.12
CA CYS A 8 -2.54 -2.83 -4.14
C CYS A 8 -1.57 -2.79 -5.33
N TYR A 9 -1.46 -3.88 -6.08
CA TYR A 9 -0.68 -3.89 -7.32
C TYR A 9 -1.46 -3.22 -8.45
N ARG A 10 -0.76 -2.42 -9.25
CA ARG A 10 -1.34 -1.85 -10.48
C ARG A 10 -1.75 -2.96 -11.43
N GLU A 11 -2.92 -2.83 -12.01
CA GLU A 11 -3.35 -3.73 -13.08
C GLU A 11 -2.46 -3.55 -14.32
N ALA A 12 -2.11 -4.65 -14.99
CA ALA A 12 -1.28 -4.62 -16.19
C ALA A 12 -1.76 -5.61 -17.24
N HIS A 13 -1.67 -5.21 -18.50
CA HIS A 13 -2.03 -6.02 -19.66
C HIS A 13 -0.91 -6.02 -20.69
N ILE A 14 -0.69 -7.15 -21.35
CA ILE A 14 0.24 -7.24 -22.49
C ILE A 14 -0.50 -6.75 -23.73
N ALA A 15 -0.05 -5.64 -24.30
CA ALA A 15 -0.58 -5.10 -25.55
C ALA A 15 0.50 -4.38 -26.36
N LYS A 16 0.35 -4.36 -27.68
CA LYS A 16 1.26 -3.61 -28.57
C LYS A 16 1.06 -2.09 -28.46
N THR A 17 -0.17 -1.67 -28.24
CA THR A 17 -0.56 -0.28 -28.04
C THR A 17 -1.44 -0.21 -26.80
N CYS A 18 -1.24 0.80 -25.98
CA CYS A 18 -2.04 0.97 -24.77
C CYS A 18 -3.21 1.92 -25.03
N PRO A 19 -4.39 1.64 -24.46
CA PRO A 19 -5.47 2.61 -24.38
C PRO A 19 -5.00 3.91 -23.70
N LEU A 20 -5.74 5.00 -23.90
CA LEU A 20 -5.38 6.34 -23.43
C LEU A 20 -5.05 6.41 -21.92
N GLU A 21 -5.72 5.61 -21.12
CA GLU A 21 -5.61 5.58 -19.67
C GLU A 21 -4.49 4.69 -19.11
N PHE A 22 -3.78 3.97 -19.98
CA PHE A 22 -2.70 3.08 -19.56
C PHE A 22 -1.34 3.63 -19.97
N ASN A 23 -0.37 3.52 -19.07
CA ASN A 23 1.02 3.82 -19.39
C ASN A 23 1.70 2.62 -20.05
N HIS A 24 2.31 2.83 -21.20
CA HIS A 24 3.12 1.81 -21.86
C HIS A 24 4.52 1.78 -21.26
N LYS A 25 4.90 0.65 -20.70
CA LYS A 25 6.23 0.44 -20.16
C LYS A 25 6.61 -1.04 -20.23
N LEU A 26 7.78 -1.34 -20.76
CA LEU A 26 8.32 -2.72 -20.90
C LEU A 26 7.36 -3.68 -21.62
N GLY A 27 6.66 -3.21 -22.66
CA GLY A 27 5.74 -4.05 -23.42
C GLY A 27 4.41 -4.36 -22.73
N MET A 28 4.12 -3.67 -21.63
CA MET A 28 2.87 -3.80 -20.87
C MET A 28 2.15 -2.46 -20.76
N CYS A 29 0.83 -2.52 -20.67
CA CYS A 29 -0.02 -1.39 -20.39
C CYS A 29 -0.38 -1.41 -18.89
N TRP A 30 0.06 -0.38 -18.15
CA TRP A 30 -0.13 -0.27 -16.71
C TRP A 30 -1.28 0.70 -16.40
N ALA A 31 -2.27 0.20 -15.67
CA ALA A 31 -3.36 1.03 -15.16
C ALA A 31 -2.85 2.07 -14.15
N GLN A 32 -3.59 3.15 -14.02
CA GLN A 32 -3.32 4.19 -13.03
C GLN A 32 -3.81 3.78 -11.64
N CYS A 33 -3.37 4.52 -10.62
CA CYS A 33 -3.78 4.25 -9.25
C CYS A 33 -5.23 4.67 -9.00
N PRO A 34 -6.03 3.86 -8.28
CA PRO A 34 -7.40 4.20 -7.93
C PRO A 34 -7.46 5.27 -6.82
N LEU A 35 -8.63 5.90 -6.65
CA LEU A 35 -8.83 6.94 -5.62
C LEU A 35 -8.57 6.45 -4.19
N ALA A 36 -8.83 5.17 -3.92
CA ALA A 36 -8.58 4.58 -2.60
C ALA A 36 -7.08 4.46 -2.26
N TYR A 37 -6.23 4.34 -3.29
CA TYR A 37 -4.77 4.23 -3.17
C TYR A 37 -4.12 5.18 -4.17
N PRO A 38 -4.15 6.50 -3.93
CA PRO A 38 -3.81 7.50 -4.93
C PRO A 38 -2.32 7.70 -5.16
N VAL A 39 -1.46 7.16 -4.30
CA VAL A 39 -0.02 7.35 -4.36
C VAL A 39 0.63 6.25 -5.18
N LYS A 40 1.22 6.61 -6.31
CA LYS A 40 1.94 5.69 -7.18
C LYS A 40 3.31 5.35 -6.61
N CYS A 41 3.58 4.07 -6.44
CA CYS A 41 4.84 3.55 -5.92
C CYS A 41 5.33 2.37 -6.79
N GLY A 42 5.89 2.66 -7.95
CA GLY A 42 6.33 1.63 -8.93
C GLY A 42 5.15 0.80 -9.42
N MET A 43 5.18 -0.49 -9.13
CA MET A 43 4.10 -1.45 -9.45
C MET A 43 2.89 -1.34 -8.52
N GLU A 44 3.02 -0.61 -7.43
CA GLU A 44 2.02 -0.51 -6.38
C GLU A 44 1.35 0.84 -6.35
N CYS A 45 0.13 0.82 -5.83
CA CYS A 45 -0.57 2.02 -5.39
C CYS A 45 -0.71 1.94 -3.88
N ILE A 46 -0.35 2.99 -3.17
CA ILE A 46 -0.40 3.06 -1.72
C ILE A 46 -1.36 4.17 -1.27
N ARG A 47 -1.67 4.17 0.02
CA ARG A 47 -2.63 5.11 0.57
C ARG A 47 -2.17 6.55 0.46
N GLN A 48 -3.14 7.44 0.46
CA GLN A 48 -2.94 8.87 0.59
C GLN A 48 -2.00 9.19 1.77
N ASN A 49 -1.04 10.07 1.52
CA ASN A 49 -0.02 10.52 2.47
C ASN A 49 0.96 9.43 2.97
N ASP A 50 0.93 8.22 2.42
CA ASP A 50 1.98 7.24 2.65
C ASP A 50 3.22 7.57 1.78
N ASP A 51 4.40 7.30 2.33
CA ASP A 51 5.66 7.52 1.61
C ASP A 51 6.11 6.27 0.85
N CYS A 52 6.32 6.40 -0.44
CA CYS A 52 6.81 5.33 -1.29
C CYS A 52 8.18 4.79 -0.86
N LYS A 53 9.08 5.64 -0.36
CA LYS A 53 10.39 5.19 0.13
C LYS A 53 10.27 4.29 1.35
N LEU A 54 9.40 4.67 2.30
CA LEU A 54 9.14 3.84 3.48
C LEU A 54 8.44 2.53 3.12
N GLU A 55 7.53 2.53 2.15
CA GLU A 55 6.92 1.31 1.64
C GLU A 55 7.97 0.35 1.08
N ILE A 56 8.87 0.87 0.25
CA ILE A 56 9.97 0.09 -0.33
C ILE A 56 10.91 -0.42 0.75
N VAL A 57 11.33 0.42 1.69
CA VAL A 57 12.22 0.01 2.80
C VAL A 57 11.59 -1.09 3.66
N THR A 58 10.28 -1.00 3.91
CA THR A 58 9.55 -2.04 4.65
C THR A 58 9.59 -3.38 3.91
N LYS A 59 9.40 -3.39 2.60
CA LYS A 59 9.50 -4.60 1.77
C LYS A 59 10.92 -5.15 1.69
N ILE A 60 11.92 -4.28 1.54
CA ILE A 60 13.34 -4.66 1.59
C ILE A 60 13.66 -5.38 2.90
N ALA A 61 13.17 -4.88 4.03
CA ALA A 61 13.42 -5.49 5.32
C ALA A 61 12.93 -6.95 5.39
N VAL A 62 11.83 -7.26 4.73
CA VAL A 62 11.32 -8.65 4.62
C VAL A 62 12.24 -9.52 3.77
N VAL A 63 12.68 -9.01 2.62
CA VAL A 63 13.60 -9.72 1.71
C VAL A 63 14.94 -10.01 2.40
N VAL A 64 15.48 -9.05 3.11
CA VAL A 64 16.76 -9.19 3.83
C VAL A 64 16.69 -10.26 4.95
N GLN A 65 15.53 -10.51 5.49
CA GLN A 65 15.33 -11.59 6.48
C GLN A 65 15.29 -12.98 5.85
N ALA A 66 14.97 -13.08 4.55
CA ALA A 66 14.99 -14.33 3.82
C ALA A 66 16.43 -14.66 3.38
N THR A 67 16.87 -15.88 3.63
CA THR A 67 18.27 -16.27 3.37
C THR A 67 18.57 -16.56 1.89
N VAL A 68 17.55 -16.74 1.06
CA VAL A 68 17.76 -17.29 -0.30
C VAL A 68 16.95 -16.62 -1.40
N ALA A 69 15.90 -15.91 -1.12
CA ALA A 69 14.94 -15.55 -2.15
C ALA A 69 15.20 -14.19 -2.83
N MET A 70 16.40 -13.67 -2.75
CA MET A 70 16.74 -12.38 -3.37
C MET A 70 16.60 -12.40 -4.88
N GLY A 71 16.90 -13.53 -5.52
CA GLY A 71 16.72 -13.70 -6.95
C GLY A 71 15.27 -13.66 -7.41
N ALA A 72 14.35 -14.15 -6.60
CA ALA A 72 12.92 -14.11 -6.93
C ALA A 72 12.35 -12.68 -7.08
N PHE A 73 13.07 -11.68 -6.59
CA PHE A 73 12.73 -10.26 -6.69
C PHE A 73 13.80 -9.45 -7.41
N ASN A 74 14.73 -10.09 -8.11
CA ASN A 74 15.87 -9.46 -8.81
C ASN A 74 16.74 -8.58 -7.89
N LEU A 75 16.89 -8.97 -6.62
CA LEU A 75 17.64 -8.23 -5.61
C LEU A 75 18.97 -8.90 -5.24
N TYR A 76 19.30 -9.99 -5.93
CA TYR A 76 20.57 -10.67 -5.70
C TYR A 76 21.75 -9.77 -6.03
N GLY A 77 22.79 -9.90 -5.32
CA GLY A 77 23.96 -9.04 -5.46
C GLY A 77 23.95 -7.84 -4.51
N GLU A 78 22.86 -7.12 -4.43
CA GLU A 78 22.73 -5.98 -3.51
C GLU A 78 22.71 -6.43 -2.04
N PHE A 79 22.08 -7.57 -1.74
CA PHE A 79 21.92 -8.10 -0.39
C PHE A 79 22.89 -9.20 0.01
N LYS A 80 23.59 -9.79 -0.94
CA LYS A 80 24.47 -10.95 -0.69
C LYS A 80 25.55 -10.68 0.34
N LEU A 81 26.04 -9.46 0.39
CA LEU A 81 27.14 -9.04 1.27
C LEU A 81 26.67 -8.39 2.58
N MET A 82 25.37 -8.32 2.84
CA MET A 82 24.86 -7.65 4.03
C MET A 82 25.20 -8.39 5.31
N SER A 83 25.78 -7.66 6.27
CA SER A 83 26.08 -8.14 7.60
C SER A 83 24.82 -8.39 8.42
N ASN A 84 24.93 -9.19 9.48
CA ASN A 84 23.83 -9.39 10.43
C ASN A 84 23.37 -8.08 11.09
N ALA A 85 24.26 -7.12 11.28
CA ALA A 85 23.92 -5.81 11.82
C ALA A 85 22.98 -5.04 10.88
N VAL A 86 23.25 -5.07 9.57
CA VAL A 86 22.38 -4.44 8.55
C VAL A 86 21.02 -5.15 8.49
N LYS A 87 20.99 -6.49 8.56
CA LYS A 87 19.74 -7.26 8.61
C LYS A 87 18.90 -6.90 9.82
N THR A 88 19.53 -6.76 10.99
CA THR A 88 18.84 -6.35 12.22
C THR A 88 18.30 -4.92 12.09
N ALA A 89 19.07 -4.00 11.50
CA ALA A 89 18.64 -2.63 11.27
C ALA A 89 17.41 -2.56 10.35
N PHE A 90 17.39 -3.31 9.25
CA PHE A 90 16.21 -3.38 8.37
C PHE A 90 14.98 -3.99 9.06
N ARG A 91 15.17 -4.99 9.91
CA ARG A 91 14.08 -5.55 10.73
C ARG A 91 13.49 -4.49 11.66
N CYS A 92 14.34 -3.74 12.35
CA CYS A 92 13.95 -2.64 13.20
C CYS A 92 13.14 -1.60 12.43
N VAL A 93 13.63 -1.16 11.27
CA VAL A 93 12.92 -0.21 10.39
C VAL A 93 11.53 -0.73 10.03
N LYS A 94 11.43 -1.99 9.60
CA LYS A 94 10.16 -2.60 9.23
C LYS A 94 9.15 -2.59 10.39
N ASP A 95 9.57 -3.09 11.53
CA ASP A 95 8.68 -3.29 12.67
C ASP A 95 8.20 -1.95 13.24
N VAL A 96 9.10 -1.00 13.41
CA VAL A 96 8.77 0.34 13.93
C VAL A 96 7.96 1.14 12.91
N SER A 97 8.36 1.16 11.63
CA SER A 97 7.64 1.93 10.62
C SER A 97 6.21 1.44 10.42
N ASN A 98 5.98 0.13 10.46
CA ASN A 98 4.63 -0.43 10.36
C ASN A 98 3.73 0.01 11.53
N LEU A 99 4.26 -0.01 12.75
CA LEU A 99 3.51 0.41 13.93
C LEU A 99 3.24 1.92 13.93
N VAL A 100 4.24 2.72 13.59
CA VAL A 100 4.10 4.18 13.48
C VAL A 100 3.04 4.54 12.42
N ARG A 101 3.06 3.88 11.27
CA ARG A 101 2.01 4.08 10.23
C ARG A 101 0.61 3.74 10.72
N GLN A 102 0.46 2.65 11.47
CA GLN A 102 -0.84 2.26 12.02
C GLN A 102 -1.33 3.26 13.07
N MET A 103 -0.45 3.71 13.96
CA MET A 103 -0.78 4.75 14.95
C MET A 103 -1.07 6.10 14.30
N ALA A 104 -0.28 6.50 13.31
CA ALA A 104 -0.51 7.72 12.54
C ALA A 104 -1.88 7.67 11.81
N LYS A 105 -2.25 6.52 11.25
CA LYS A 105 -3.57 6.32 10.65
C LYS A 105 -4.69 6.50 11.67
N LEU A 106 -4.54 5.96 12.89
CA LEU A 106 -5.52 6.12 13.95
C LEU A 106 -5.66 7.60 14.36
N VAL A 107 -4.56 8.29 14.58
CA VAL A 107 -4.54 9.72 14.92
C VAL A 107 -5.22 10.55 13.81
N ARG A 108 -4.89 10.28 12.56
CA ARG A 108 -5.50 10.94 11.39
C ARG A 108 -7.00 10.69 11.34
N SER A 109 -7.44 9.45 11.51
CA SER A 109 -8.86 9.10 11.53
C SER A 109 -9.64 9.84 12.60
N ILE A 110 -9.09 9.96 13.80
CA ILE A 110 -9.70 10.72 14.89
C ILE A 110 -9.81 12.20 14.50
N LYS A 111 -8.73 12.80 14.01
CA LYS A 111 -8.70 14.23 13.63
C LYS A 111 -9.58 14.58 12.43
N VAL A 112 -9.75 13.64 11.50
CA VAL A 112 -10.68 13.82 10.36
C VAL A 112 -12.14 13.87 10.84
N ASN A 113 -12.49 13.06 11.83
CA ASN A 113 -13.85 13.00 12.37
C ASN A 113 -14.14 14.07 13.44
N ASP A 114 -13.14 14.37 14.25
CA ASP A 114 -13.23 15.35 15.32
C ASP A 114 -11.87 16.05 15.52
N PRO A 115 -11.59 17.13 14.74
CA PRO A 115 -10.32 17.85 14.79
C PRO A 115 -10.00 18.48 16.14
N GLN A 116 -11.02 18.73 16.95
CA GLN A 116 -10.90 19.30 18.29
C GLN A 116 -10.67 18.26 19.39
N THR A 117 -10.50 16.99 19.03
CA THR A 117 -10.24 15.93 20.03
C THR A 117 -9.02 16.30 20.88
N PRO A 118 -9.18 16.38 22.23
CA PRO A 118 -8.07 16.70 23.11
C PRO A 118 -6.93 15.70 23.03
N GLN A 119 -5.69 16.18 23.20
CA GLN A 119 -4.50 15.34 23.15
C GLN A 119 -4.54 14.19 24.14
N ASP A 120 -5.02 14.42 25.35
CA ASP A 120 -5.15 13.40 26.39
C ASP A 120 -6.07 12.25 25.97
N LYS A 121 -7.16 12.57 25.28
CA LYS A 121 -8.07 11.56 24.75
C LYS A 121 -7.42 10.74 23.63
N MET A 122 -6.67 11.36 22.74
CA MET A 122 -5.91 10.66 21.71
C MET A 122 -4.83 9.77 22.31
N LEU A 123 -4.12 10.27 23.33
CA LEU A 123 -3.12 9.52 24.05
C LEU A 123 -3.72 8.27 24.70
N ALA A 124 -4.85 8.42 25.39
CA ALA A 124 -5.57 7.31 25.99
C ALA A 124 -5.98 6.25 24.95
N LEU A 125 -6.50 6.66 23.80
CA LEU A 125 -6.88 5.74 22.72
C LEU A 125 -5.67 4.96 22.17
N LEU A 126 -4.52 5.58 22.06
CA LEU A 126 -3.28 4.89 21.64
C LEU A 126 -2.79 3.92 22.71
N TYR A 127 -2.80 4.31 24.00
CA TYR A 127 -2.38 3.46 25.10
C TYR A 127 -3.26 2.22 25.30
N TYR A 128 -4.55 2.31 25.02
CA TYR A 128 -5.48 1.18 25.09
C TYR A 128 -5.47 0.30 23.84
N SER A 129 -4.70 0.65 22.83
CA SER A 129 -4.58 -0.19 21.64
C SER A 129 -3.63 -1.38 21.88
N ASP A 130 -3.98 -2.55 21.35
CA ASP A 130 -3.10 -3.73 21.35
C ASP A 130 -1.72 -3.43 20.74
N LYS A 131 -1.67 -2.48 19.82
CA LYS A 131 -0.44 -2.01 19.17
C LYS A 131 0.57 -1.42 20.13
N PHE A 132 0.10 -0.66 21.12
CA PHE A 132 0.96 -0.08 22.13
C PHE A 132 1.37 -1.11 23.18
N ILE A 133 0.43 -1.91 23.68
CA ILE A 133 0.66 -2.79 24.83
C ILE A 133 1.60 -3.95 24.47
N PHE A 134 1.47 -4.51 23.27
CA PHE A 134 2.19 -5.72 22.87
C PHE A 134 3.17 -5.50 21.72
N ASP A 135 2.70 -4.92 20.62
CA ASP A 135 3.47 -4.90 19.38
C ASP A 135 4.64 -3.90 19.46
N LEU A 136 4.44 -2.72 20.04
CA LEU A 136 5.46 -1.69 20.12
C LEU A 136 6.65 -2.06 21.02
N PRO A 137 6.46 -2.57 22.25
CA PRO A 137 7.57 -3.06 23.06
C PRO A 137 8.37 -4.19 22.39
N VAL A 138 7.69 -5.09 21.69
CA VAL A 138 8.35 -6.18 20.92
C VAL A 138 9.20 -5.61 19.78
N ALA A 139 8.68 -4.66 19.03
CA ALA A 139 9.42 -3.99 17.95
C ALA A 139 10.66 -3.26 18.49
N ILE A 140 10.54 -2.54 19.59
CA ILE A 140 11.64 -1.84 20.24
C ILE A 140 12.70 -2.83 20.74
N ALA A 141 12.30 -3.93 21.39
CA ALA A 141 13.21 -4.99 21.81
C ALA A 141 13.98 -5.58 20.61
N SER A 142 13.31 -5.81 19.49
CA SER A 142 13.92 -6.28 18.24
C SER A 142 14.98 -5.27 17.73
N CYS A 143 14.71 -3.97 17.78
CA CYS A 143 15.69 -2.93 17.44
C CYS A 143 16.94 -2.96 18.33
N MET A 144 16.78 -3.32 19.59
CA MET A 144 17.87 -3.45 20.56
C MET A 144 18.60 -4.81 20.47
N GLY A 145 18.23 -5.68 19.53
CA GLY A 145 18.78 -7.02 19.38
C GLY A 145 18.33 -8.02 20.48
N ILE A 146 17.26 -7.71 21.19
CA ILE A 146 16.72 -8.56 22.25
C ILE A 146 15.74 -9.54 21.67
N ILE A 147 15.94 -10.83 21.91
CA ILE A 147 15.01 -11.89 21.53
C ILE A 147 13.88 -11.96 22.56
N VAL A 148 12.66 -11.63 22.14
CA VAL A 148 11.48 -11.68 23.00
C VAL A 148 10.98 -13.11 23.09
N LYS A 149 10.95 -13.63 24.32
CA LYS A 149 10.33 -14.94 24.62
C LYS A 149 8.89 -14.74 25.12
N PRO A 150 7.98 -15.70 24.93
CA PRO A 150 6.67 -15.66 25.60
C PRO A 150 6.89 -15.50 27.12
N ASN A 151 6.14 -14.62 27.78
CA ASN A 151 6.23 -14.28 29.21
C ASN A 151 7.40 -13.38 29.66
N ILE A 152 8.02 -12.63 28.74
CA ILE A 152 9.03 -11.62 29.13
C ILE A 152 8.35 -10.38 29.73
N ARG A 153 8.91 -9.89 30.83
CA ARG A 153 8.68 -8.51 31.29
C ARG A 153 9.61 -7.58 30.53
N PHE A 154 9.03 -6.55 29.93
CA PHE A 154 9.83 -5.52 29.27
C PHE A 154 10.60 -4.68 30.28
N SER A 155 11.85 -4.36 29.97
CA SER A 155 12.65 -3.47 30.81
C SER A 155 12.10 -2.04 30.77
N ASP A 156 12.41 -1.25 31.82
CA ASP A 156 12.03 0.16 31.88
C ASP A 156 12.53 0.94 30.66
N LYS A 157 13.69 0.60 30.13
CA LYS A 157 14.22 1.19 28.90
C LYS A 157 13.30 0.97 27.70
N ILE A 158 12.77 -0.24 27.52
CA ILE A 158 11.84 -0.55 26.43
C ILE A 158 10.53 0.21 26.62
N VAL A 159 9.98 0.23 27.83
CA VAL A 159 8.74 0.94 28.14
C VAL A 159 8.88 2.43 27.93
N ASN A 160 9.95 3.04 28.42
CA ASN A 160 10.22 4.47 28.25
C ASN A 160 10.40 4.85 26.78
N THR A 161 11.07 4.00 26.00
CA THR A 161 11.20 4.21 24.54
C THR A 161 9.83 4.10 23.85
N ALA A 162 8.99 3.16 24.24
CA ALA A 162 7.63 3.03 23.73
C ALA A 162 6.79 4.30 24.01
N GLU A 163 6.89 4.85 25.19
CA GLU A 163 6.22 6.13 25.52
C GLU A 163 6.72 7.29 24.65
N LEU A 164 8.04 7.38 24.41
CA LEU A 164 8.59 8.39 23.51
C LEU A 164 8.05 8.24 22.10
N VAL A 165 7.96 7.00 21.58
CA VAL A 165 7.37 6.72 20.26
C VAL A 165 5.95 7.20 20.18
N VAL A 166 5.09 6.89 21.16
CA VAL A 166 3.70 7.32 21.17
C VAL A 166 3.58 8.83 21.21
N ARG A 167 4.36 9.52 22.03
CA ARG A 167 4.37 10.98 22.11
C ARG A 167 4.79 11.62 20.78
N GLU A 168 5.84 11.10 20.15
CA GLU A 168 6.29 11.55 18.83
C GLU A 168 5.24 11.33 17.75
N VAL A 169 4.54 10.20 17.75
CA VAL A 169 3.45 9.93 16.82
C VAL A 169 2.29 10.91 17.03
N LEU A 170 1.93 11.22 18.27
CA LEU A 170 0.89 12.21 18.55
C LEU A 170 1.28 13.61 18.07
N THR A 171 2.54 13.97 18.21
CA THR A 171 3.04 15.31 17.90
C THR A 171 3.31 15.48 16.41
N ASN A 172 3.84 14.44 15.74
CA ASN A 172 4.42 14.53 14.41
C ASN A 172 3.89 13.48 13.41
N ALA A 173 2.73 12.85 13.69
CA ALA A 173 2.24 11.66 12.99
C ALA A 173 2.52 11.61 11.48
N ASP A 174 2.11 12.65 10.73
CA ASP A 174 2.26 12.67 9.28
C ASP A 174 3.69 12.97 8.83
N SER A 175 4.45 13.75 9.62
CA SER A 175 5.82 14.10 9.26
C SER A 175 6.81 12.97 9.48
N ILE A 176 6.56 12.05 10.41
CA ILE A 176 7.44 10.90 10.68
C ILE A 176 7.54 10.00 9.44
N VAL A 177 6.42 9.72 8.82
CA VAL A 177 6.32 8.76 7.70
C VAL A 177 6.39 9.41 6.32
N LYS A 178 6.65 10.72 6.27
CA LYS A 178 6.70 11.50 5.04
C LYS A 178 7.92 11.20 4.16
N SER A 179 9.04 10.87 4.77
CA SER A 179 10.29 10.55 4.06
C SER A 179 11.22 9.69 4.89
N TRP A 180 12.19 9.05 4.24
CA TRP A 180 13.24 8.32 4.94
C TRP A 180 14.05 9.22 5.90
N GLY A 181 14.36 10.44 5.48
CA GLY A 181 15.06 11.42 6.34
C GLY A 181 14.27 11.77 7.60
N SER A 182 12.96 11.99 7.44
CA SER A 182 12.05 12.26 8.57
C SER A 182 11.96 11.07 9.51
N PHE A 183 11.89 9.85 8.97
CA PHE A 183 11.87 8.62 9.76
C PHE A 183 13.18 8.43 10.54
N LYS A 184 14.33 8.66 9.92
CA LYS A 184 15.63 8.62 10.63
C LYS A 184 15.70 9.65 11.76
N ALA A 185 15.26 10.87 11.52
CA ALA A 185 15.22 11.90 12.55
C ALA A 185 14.30 11.51 13.72
N PHE A 186 13.15 10.92 13.43
CA PHE A 186 12.27 10.35 14.44
C PHE A 186 12.96 9.24 15.25
N MET A 187 13.61 8.28 14.59
CA MET A 187 14.34 7.20 15.28
C MET A 187 15.42 7.74 16.23
N ALA A 188 16.11 8.82 15.84
CA ALA A 188 17.08 9.49 16.71
C ALA A 188 16.41 10.13 17.94
N ARG A 189 15.27 10.79 17.77
CA ARG A 189 14.54 11.41 18.89
C ARG A 189 14.00 10.40 19.90
N VAL A 190 13.62 9.21 19.45
CA VAL A 190 13.16 8.13 20.33
C VAL A 190 14.28 7.19 20.80
N LEU A 191 15.53 7.60 20.65
CA LEU A 191 16.72 6.88 21.10
C LEU A 191 16.97 5.52 20.41
N LEU A 192 16.48 5.37 19.19
CA LEU A 192 16.66 4.18 18.34
C LEU A 192 17.52 4.46 17.09
N GLY A 193 18.14 5.64 17.00
CA GLY A 193 18.93 6.04 15.84
C GLY A 193 20.09 5.09 15.56
N ASP A 194 20.79 4.63 16.58
CA ASP A 194 21.90 3.69 16.43
C ASP A 194 21.48 2.33 15.88
N SER A 195 20.24 1.92 16.15
CA SER A 195 19.69 0.65 15.66
C SER A 195 19.55 0.60 14.14
N ILE A 196 19.49 1.74 13.47
CA ILE A 196 19.35 1.86 12.01
C ILE A 196 20.52 2.59 11.35
N ALA A 197 21.59 2.90 12.08
CA ALA A 197 22.73 3.65 11.57
C ALA A 197 23.43 2.96 10.38
N ASN A 198 23.37 1.64 10.32
CA ASN A 198 23.97 0.84 9.24
C ASN A 198 23.17 0.85 7.93
N VAL A 199 21.99 1.46 7.90
CA VAL A 199 21.20 1.62 6.67
C VAL A 199 21.56 2.95 6.02
N THR A 200 22.27 2.91 4.91
CA THR A 200 22.70 4.11 4.19
C THR A 200 21.67 4.55 3.15
N GLN A 201 21.74 5.83 2.76
CA GLN A 201 20.88 6.34 1.66
C GLN A 201 21.21 5.66 0.33
N SER A 202 22.49 5.29 0.13
CA SER A 202 22.93 4.55 -1.08
C SER A 202 22.28 3.18 -1.15
N ASP A 203 22.25 2.43 -0.03
CA ASP A 203 21.58 1.13 0.04
C ASP A 203 20.10 1.25 -0.35
N ILE A 204 19.41 2.24 0.22
CA ILE A 204 17.99 2.47 -0.07
C ILE A 204 17.77 2.80 -1.55
N THR A 205 18.60 3.64 -2.15
CA THR A 205 18.46 4.06 -3.54
C THR A 205 18.68 2.90 -4.50
N SER A 206 19.71 2.08 -4.29
CA SER A 206 20.00 0.88 -5.09
C SER A 206 18.84 -0.10 -5.03
N LEU A 207 18.36 -0.39 -3.82
CA LEU A 207 17.28 -1.34 -3.58
C LEU A 207 15.93 -0.83 -4.10
N GLN A 208 15.70 0.48 -4.02
CA GLN A 208 14.52 1.12 -4.58
C GLN A 208 14.43 0.91 -6.09
N SER A 209 15.53 1.01 -6.81
CA SER A 209 15.58 0.76 -8.26
C SER A 209 15.23 -0.69 -8.59
N ALA A 210 15.77 -1.64 -7.82
CA ALA A 210 15.50 -3.07 -8.00
C ALA A 210 14.01 -3.42 -7.71
N LEU A 211 13.41 -2.88 -6.65
CA LEU A 211 12.01 -3.13 -6.28
C LEU A 211 11.00 -2.40 -7.17
N LYS A 212 11.41 -1.37 -7.88
CA LYS A 212 10.58 -0.67 -8.88
C LYS A 212 10.54 -1.38 -10.23
N SER A 213 11.28 -2.48 -10.42
CA SER A 213 11.17 -3.29 -11.63
C SER A 213 9.74 -3.82 -11.80
N ASP A 214 9.29 -3.89 -13.06
CA ASP A 214 7.90 -4.23 -13.38
C ASP A 214 7.64 -5.75 -13.40
N THR A 215 8.62 -6.56 -12.96
CA THR A 215 8.50 -8.02 -12.89
C THR A 215 9.08 -8.54 -11.58
N ASN A 216 8.30 -9.37 -10.89
CA ASN A 216 8.78 -10.12 -9.75
C ASN A 216 7.93 -11.37 -9.52
N CYS A 217 8.50 -12.36 -8.85
CA CYS A 217 7.84 -13.62 -8.54
C CYS A 217 6.58 -13.43 -7.68
N GLY A 218 6.58 -12.49 -6.74
CA GLY A 218 5.40 -12.22 -5.90
C GLY A 218 4.19 -11.73 -6.71
N TYR A 219 4.42 -10.88 -7.70
CA TYR A 219 3.37 -10.41 -8.60
C TYR A 219 2.81 -11.54 -9.46
N ASP A 220 3.68 -12.37 -10.04
CA ASP A 220 3.26 -13.50 -10.87
C ASP A 220 2.45 -14.52 -10.07
N LEU A 221 2.85 -14.80 -8.84
CA LEU A 221 2.12 -15.69 -7.93
C LEU A 221 0.77 -15.09 -7.53
N LYS A 222 0.67 -13.77 -7.34
CA LYS A 222 -0.62 -13.10 -7.08
C LYS A 222 -1.57 -13.26 -8.26
N ARG A 223 -1.11 -13.03 -9.48
CA ARG A 223 -1.94 -13.25 -10.68
C ARG A 223 -2.39 -14.70 -10.80
N LEU A 224 -1.52 -15.64 -10.47
CA LEU A 224 -1.87 -17.06 -10.46
C LEU A 224 -2.97 -17.36 -9.44
N ALA A 225 -2.92 -16.78 -8.25
CA ALA A 225 -3.96 -16.94 -7.23
C ALA A 225 -5.32 -16.40 -7.71
N ASP A 226 -5.34 -15.25 -8.36
CA ASP A 226 -6.57 -14.67 -8.93
C ASP A 226 -7.16 -15.57 -10.04
N ARG A 227 -6.31 -16.10 -10.92
CA ARG A 227 -6.75 -17.08 -11.94
C ARG A 227 -7.27 -18.37 -11.31
N THR A 228 -6.66 -18.85 -10.26
CA THR A 228 -7.11 -20.03 -9.52
C THR A 228 -8.53 -19.84 -9.00
N TRP A 229 -8.78 -18.71 -8.36
CA TRP A 229 -10.10 -18.37 -7.86
C TRP A 229 -11.14 -18.27 -8.99
N MET A 230 -10.81 -17.55 -10.05
CA MET A 230 -11.71 -17.37 -11.20
C MET A 230 -12.06 -18.71 -11.86
N THR A 231 -11.10 -19.62 -11.96
CA THR A 231 -11.33 -20.96 -12.54
C THR A 231 -12.30 -21.77 -11.67
N VAL A 232 -12.09 -21.81 -10.35
CA VAL A 232 -12.98 -22.55 -9.43
C VAL A 232 -14.38 -21.95 -9.44
N LEU A 233 -14.51 -20.61 -9.39
CA LEU A 233 -15.82 -19.95 -9.42
C LEU A 233 -16.56 -20.19 -10.71
N SER A 234 -15.88 -20.11 -11.86
CA SER A 234 -16.47 -20.36 -13.18
C SER A 234 -17.03 -21.78 -13.29
N LEU A 235 -16.27 -22.78 -12.81
CA LEU A 235 -16.71 -24.17 -12.79
C LEU A 235 -17.95 -24.37 -11.91
N ARG A 236 -17.98 -23.77 -10.72
CA ARG A 236 -19.15 -23.84 -9.82
C ARG A 236 -20.38 -23.18 -10.41
N LYS A 237 -20.23 -22.03 -11.07
CA LYS A 237 -21.36 -21.33 -11.73
C LYS A 237 -21.92 -22.11 -12.92
N GLN A 238 -21.06 -22.78 -13.69
CA GLN A 238 -21.46 -23.59 -14.83
C GLN A 238 -22.09 -24.92 -14.40
N ASN A 239 -21.71 -25.45 -13.26
CA ASN A 239 -22.14 -26.75 -12.74
C ASN A 239 -22.50 -26.64 -11.24
N PRO A 240 -23.67 -26.03 -10.93
CA PRO A 240 -24.04 -25.76 -9.53
C PRO A 240 -24.20 -27.03 -8.67
N ASP A 241 -24.55 -28.14 -9.29
CA ASP A 241 -24.81 -29.43 -8.61
C ASP A 241 -23.58 -30.33 -8.53
N MET A 242 -22.41 -29.86 -9.01
CA MET A 242 -21.16 -30.61 -8.99
C MET A 242 -20.69 -30.81 -7.54
N SER A 243 -20.45 -32.05 -7.16
CA SER A 243 -19.88 -32.36 -5.83
C SER A 243 -18.44 -31.87 -5.70
N GLU A 244 -17.97 -31.70 -4.47
CA GLU A 244 -16.57 -31.32 -4.22
C GLU A 244 -15.56 -32.29 -4.84
N ASN A 245 -15.86 -33.60 -4.83
CA ASN A 245 -14.97 -34.59 -5.42
C ASN A 245 -14.91 -34.50 -6.93
N GLU A 246 -16.04 -34.26 -7.60
CA GLU A 246 -16.09 -34.01 -9.05
C GLU A 246 -15.33 -32.74 -9.40
N LEU A 247 -15.49 -31.70 -8.59
CA LEU A 247 -14.76 -30.43 -8.76
C LEU A 247 -13.23 -30.62 -8.63
N ARG A 248 -12.78 -31.43 -7.65
CA ARG A 248 -11.35 -31.80 -7.50
C ARG A 248 -10.81 -32.50 -8.73
N VAL A 249 -11.58 -33.50 -9.23
CA VAL A 249 -11.19 -34.24 -10.45
C VAL A 249 -11.11 -33.31 -11.65
N TYR A 250 -12.08 -32.40 -11.79
CA TYR A 250 -12.08 -31.43 -12.88
C TYR A 250 -10.90 -30.44 -12.78
N MET A 251 -10.65 -29.92 -11.58
CA MET A 251 -9.51 -29.01 -11.33
C MET A 251 -8.18 -29.69 -11.60
N SER A 252 -8.01 -30.96 -11.24
CA SER A 252 -6.76 -31.69 -11.49
C SER A 252 -6.42 -31.85 -12.97
N LYS A 253 -7.41 -31.79 -13.85
CA LYS A 253 -7.28 -31.86 -15.30
C LYS A 253 -7.24 -30.48 -15.99
N SER A 254 -7.45 -29.42 -15.25
CA SER A 254 -7.48 -28.06 -15.79
C SER A 254 -6.09 -27.57 -16.22
N ASN A 255 -6.03 -26.70 -17.20
CA ASN A 255 -4.81 -26.02 -17.61
C ASN A 255 -4.16 -25.24 -16.46
N LEU A 256 -4.96 -24.73 -15.53
CA LEU A 256 -4.46 -24.06 -14.32
C LEU A 256 -3.51 -24.98 -13.54
N VAL A 257 -3.96 -26.18 -13.20
CA VAL A 257 -3.17 -27.14 -12.38
C VAL A 257 -2.05 -27.78 -13.18
N GLN A 258 -2.31 -28.13 -14.44
CA GLN A 258 -1.32 -28.84 -15.27
C GLN A 258 -0.28 -27.94 -15.91
N GLN A 259 -0.57 -26.68 -16.15
CA GLN A 259 0.32 -25.75 -16.87
C GLN A 259 0.63 -24.48 -16.08
N ASP A 260 -0.38 -23.73 -15.65
CA ASP A 260 -0.17 -22.37 -15.12
C ASP A 260 0.59 -22.38 -13.78
N ILE A 261 0.19 -23.24 -12.84
CA ILE A 261 0.88 -23.41 -11.55
C ILE A 261 2.30 -23.89 -11.74
N PRO A 262 2.56 -24.98 -12.53
CA PRO A 262 3.94 -25.42 -12.81
C PRO A 262 4.80 -24.36 -13.50
N ILE A 263 4.27 -23.62 -14.47
CA ILE A 263 5.01 -22.58 -15.19
C ILE A 263 5.40 -21.43 -14.27
N ALA A 264 4.44 -20.87 -13.53
CA ALA A 264 4.71 -19.75 -12.61
C ALA A 264 5.70 -20.14 -11.50
N THR A 265 5.53 -21.33 -10.90
CA THR A 265 6.46 -21.81 -9.87
C THR A 265 7.85 -22.15 -10.43
N ASN A 266 7.94 -22.63 -11.67
CA ASN A 266 9.23 -22.87 -12.34
C ASN A 266 9.92 -21.55 -12.72
N ASN A 267 9.18 -20.52 -13.12
CA ASN A 267 9.77 -19.21 -13.40
C ASN A 267 10.37 -18.60 -12.14
N CYS A 268 9.64 -18.65 -11.00
CA CYS A 268 10.21 -18.25 -9.71
C CYS A 268 11.45 -19.07 -9.35
N MET A 269 11.45 -20.40 -9.61
CA MET A 269 12.59 -21.28 -9.35
C MET A 269 13.80 -20.93 -10.21
N LYS A 270 13.63 -20.55 -11.48
CA LYS A 270 14.74 -20.15 -12.36
C LYS A 270 15.47 -18.92 -11.82
N GLU A 271 14.74 -17.95 -11.32
CA GLU A 271 15.32 -16.77 -10.66
C GLU A 271 16.12 -17.19 -9.43
N LEU A 272 15.61 -18.15 -8.65
CA LEU A 272 16.28 -18.68 -7.46
C LEU A 272 17.51 -19.52 -7.77
N ILE A 273 17.50 -20.33 -8.82
CA ILE A 273 18.65 -21.19 -9.19
C ILE A 273 19.86 -20.34 -9.60
N ALA A 274 19.63 -19.25 -10.32
CA ALA A 274 20.72 -18.36 -10.71
C ALA A 274 21.49 -17.80 -9.50
N GLU A 275 20.89 -17.82 -8.33
CA GLU A 275 21.29 -17.04 -7.17
C GLU A 275 21.44 -17.88 -5.88
N SER A 276 21.03 -19.14 -5.89
CA SER A 276 21.10 -20.07 -4.76
C SER A 276 21.61 -21.44 -5.15
N ASP A 277 21.80 -22.31 -4.17
CA ASP A 277 22.05 -23.73 -4.46
C ASP A 277 20.78 -24.42 -5.01
N GLU A 278 21.00 -25.42 -5.84
CA GLU A 278 19.93 -26.15 -6.52
C GLU A 278 18.96 -26.82 -5.55
N THR A 279 19.45 -27.38 -4.46
CA THR A 279 18.63 -28.05 -3.43
C THR A 279 17.63 -27.06 -2.83
N THR A 280 18.06 -25.85 -2.53
CA THR A 280 17.19 -24.80 -1.97
C THR A 280 16.15 -24.33 -2.98
N ALA A 281 16.51 -24.17 -4.25
CA ALA A 281 15.59 -23.79 -5.30
C ALA A 281 14.50 -24.84 -5.50
N TYR A 282 14.84 -26.13 -5.49
CA TYR A 282 13.87 -27.22 -5.57
C TYR A 282 12.96 -27.29 -4.36
N ALA A 283 13.47 -27.10 -3.14
CA ALA A 283 12.68 -27.06 -1.92
C ALA A 283 11.67 -25.91 -1.96
N THR A 284 12.08 -24.73 -2.42
CA THR A 284 11.21 -23.56 -2.56
C THR A 284 10.11 -23.82 -3.59
N ARG A 285 10.44 -24.36 -4.75
CA ARG A 285 9.44 -24.74 -5.77
C ARG A 285 8.39 -25.69 -5.19
N THR A 286 8.83 -26.71 -4.46
CA THR A 286 7.93 -27.68 -3.85
C THR A 286 7.03 -27.04 -2.83
N THR A 287 7.53 -26.12 -2.00
CA THR A 287 6.74 -25.36 -1.03
C THR A 287 5.70 -24.49 -1.72
N LEU A 288 6.06 -23.80 -2.80
CA LEU A 288 5.12 -22.98 -3.59
C LEU A 288 3.99 -23.83 -4.19
N ARG A 289 4.33 -24.98 -4.78
CA ARG A 289 3.34 -25.91 -5.35
C ARG A 289 2.37 -26.45 -4.29
N LYS A 290 2.88 -26.83 -3.12
CA LYS A 290 2.04 -27.26 -1.98
C LYS A 290 1.11 -26.13 -1.51
N THR A 291 1.62 -24.90 -1.46
CA THR A 291 0.81 -23.73 -1.09
C THR A 291 -0.35 -23.51 -2.05
N PHE A 292 -0.11 -23.62 -3.37
CA PHE A 292 -1.18 -23.50 -4.36
C PHE A 292 -2.16 -24.67 -4.31
N ALA A 293 -1.71 -25.88 -3.99
CA ALA A 293 -2.60 -27.03 -3.76
C ALA A 293 -3.57 -26.78 -2.59
N VAL A 294 -3.08 -26.19 -1.49
CA VAL A 294 -3.94 -25.79 -0.35
C VAL A 294 -4.91 -24.69 -0.77
N ILE A 295 -4.47 -23.67 -1.55
CA ILE A 295 -5.35 -22.63 -2.05
C ILE A 295 -6.49 -23.21 -2.89
N VAL A 296 -6.19 -24.10 -3.83
CA VAL A 296 -7.19 -24.78 -4.66
C VAL A 296 -8.17 -25.58 -3.80
N GLU A 297 -7.67 -26.34 -2.85
CA GLU A 297 -8.50 -27.19 -1.96
C GLU A 297 -9.43 -26.34 -1.09
N ASP A 298 -8.93 -25.27 -0.49
CA ASP A 298 -9.75 -24.36 0.33
C ASP A 298 -10.82 -23.63 -0.51
N LEU A 299 -10.50 -23.26 -1.74
CA LEU A 299 -11.47 -22.66 -2.67
C LEU A 299 -12.57 -23.67 -3.08
N ILE A 300 -12.23 -24.94 -3.20
CA ILE A 300 -13.22 -26.00 -3.49
C ILE A 300 -14.18 -26.18 -2.30
N LYS A 301 -13.65 -26.22 -1.07
CA LYS A 301 -14.43 -26.51 0.14
C LYS A 301 -15.37 -25.39 0.55
N SER A 302 -14.96 -24.14 0.43
CA SER A 302 -15.63 -23.03 1.07
C SER A 302 -15.75 -21.78 0.22
N GLY A 303 -16.25 -21.88 -1.00
CA GLY A 303 -16.46 -20.72 -1.88
C GLY A 303 -17.59 -19.77 -1.46
N THR A 304 -18.21 -19.96 -0.28
CA THR A 304 -19.34 -19.15 0.20
C THR A 304 -19.08 -18.60 1.59
N SER A 305 -19.68 -17.44 1.91
CA SER A 305 -19.75 -16.92 3.27
C SER A 305 -20.70 -17.75 4.14
N ASP A 306 -20.65 -17.54 5.46
CA ASP A 306 -21.52 -18.24 6.42
C ASP A 306 -23.02 -18.06 6.15
N ASN A 307 -23.41 -17.03 5.42
CA ASN A 307 -24.80 -16.75 5.00
C ASN A 307 -25.12 -17.30 3.60
N GLY A 308 -24.27 -18.12 3.00
CA GLY A 308 -24.49 -18.66 1.65
C GLY A 308 -24.22 -17.68 0.51
N THR A 309 -23.73 -16.48 0.79
CA THR A 309 -23.34 -15.50 -0.23
C THR A 309 -21.93 -15.82 -0.72
N PHE A 310 -21.74 -15.82 -2.04
CA PHE A 310 -20.39 -15.98 -2.58
C PHE A 310 -19.53 -14.77 -2.23
N TYR A 311 -18.31 -15.02 -1.72
CA TYR A 311 -17.31 -13.96 -1.59
C TYR A 311 -16.99 -13.36 -2.96
N THR A 312 -16.64 -12.08 -2.99
CA THR A 312 -16.05 -11.51 -4.20
C THR A 312 -14.70 -12.18 -4.47
N ALA A 313 -14.30 -12.23 -5.74
CA ALA A 313 -13.05 -12.82 -6.20
C ALA A 313 -11.86 -12.43 -5.36
N GLU A 314 -11.81 -11.16 -5.08
CA GLU A 314 -10.70 -10.47 -4.50
C GLU A 314 -10.56 -10.75 -3.00
N GLU A 315 -11.65 -10.66 -2.25
CA GLU A 315 -11.64 -10.87 -0.80
C GLU A 315 -11.32 -12.31 -0.43
N TYR A 316 -11.82 -13.25 -1.21
CA TYR A 316 -11.71 -14.65 -0.86
C TYR A 316 -10.37 -15.27 -1.28
N ALA A 317 -9.92 -15.03 -2.50
CA ALA A 317 -8.61 -15.50 -2.96
C ALA A 317 -7.50 -14.95 -2.06
N TYR A 318 -7.64 -13.70 -1.64
CA TYR A 318 -6.72 -13.07 -0.73
C TYR A 318 -6.68 -13.74 0.64
N LYS A 319 -7.83 -13.99 1.27
CA LYS A 319 -7.92 -14.66 2.58
C LYS A 319 -7.34 -16.08 2.55
N VAL A 320 -7.64 -16.83 1.50
CA VAL A 320 -7.18 -18.22 1.36
C VAL A 320 -5.67 -18.27 1.11
N ALA A 321 -5.17 -17.41 0.22
CA ALA A 321 -3.75 -17.37 -0.09
C ALA A 321 -2.92 -16.85 1.09
N ASP A 322 -3.36 -15.82 1.79
CA ASP A 322 -2.70 -15.30 2.99
C ASP A 322 -2.62 -16.37 4.08
N LYS A 323 -3.69 -17.12 4.31
CA LYS A 323 -3.73 -18.23 5.23
C LYS A 323 -2.74 -19.34 4.84
N ALA A 324 -2.70 -19.71 3.55
CA ALA A 324 -1.80 -20.76 3.07
C ALA A 324 -0.32 -20.34 3.18
N PHE A 325 0.02 -19.12 2.76
CA PHE A 325 1.38 -18.60 2.91
C PHE A 325 1.79 -18.45 4.37
N SER A 326 0.89 -18.02 5.25
CA SER A 326 1.16 -17.93 6.68
C SER A 326 1.38 -19.30 7.30
N PHE A 327 0.60 -20.32 6.91
CA PHE A 327 0.75 -21.68 7.40
C PHE A 327 2.10 -22.29 7.00
N TYR A 328 2.48 -22.23 5.75
CA TYR A 328 3.77 -22.74 5.29
C TYR A 328 4.95 -21.88 5.72
N GLY A 329 4.74 -20.57 5.94
CA GLY A 329 5.77 -19.66 6.46
C GLY A 329 6.29 -20.08 7.85
N VAL A 330 5.47 -20.72 8.67
CA VAL A 330 5.88 -21.25 9.99
C VAL A 330 6.90 -22.37 9.86
N TRP A 331 6.82 -23.17 8.80
CA TRP A 331 7.71 -24.31 8.53
C TRP A 331 8.88 -23.98 7.60
N ASP A 332 8.88 -22.78 7.06
CA ASP A 332 9.92 -22.30 6.16
C ASP A 332 11.08 -21.69 6.93
N ILE A 333 12.07 -22.51 7.28
CA ILE A 333 13.26 -22.10 8.05
C ILE A 333 14.04 -20.97 7.35
N LYS A 334 13.92 -20.86 6.03
CA LYS A 334 14.63 -19.85 5.23
C LYS A 334 13.82 -18.56 5.04
N GLY A 335 12.57 -18.52 5.47
CA GLY A 335 11.71 -17.33 5.41
C GLY A 335 11.18 -16.96 4.03
N ILE A 336 11.33 -17.86 3.02
CA ILE A 336 10.95 -17.58 1.62
C ILE A 336 9.44 -17.42 1.48
N THR A 337 8.69 -18.35 2.05
CA THR A 337 7.22 -18.30 1.97
C THR A 337 6.65 -17.11 2.72
N SER A 338 7.23 -16.78 3.88
CA SER A 338 6.87 -15.57 4.62
C SER A 338 7.16 -14.30 3.83
N MET A 339 8.28 -14.26 3.09
CA MET A 339 8.64 -13.16 2.24
C MET A 339 7.66 -13.02 1.06
N ILE A 340 7.32 -14.11 0.38
CA ILE A 340 6.35 -14.10 -0.72
C ILE A 340 4.98 -13.64 -0.20
N GLY A 341 4.56 -14.10 0.98
CA GLY A 341 3.35 -13.67 1.64
C GLY A 341 3.30 -12.17 1.92
N GLU A 342 4.44 -11.55 2.24
CA GLU A 342 4.55 -10.11 2.43
C GLU A 342 4.34 -9.31 1.14
N TYR A 343 4.78 -9.85 0.00
CA TYR A 343 4.55 -9.28 -1.32
C TYR A 343 3.19 -9.66 -1.92
N PHE A 344 2.50 -10.59 -1.29
CA PHE A 344 1.18 -11.02 -1.72
C PHE A 344 0.14 -10.00 -1.28
N GLN A 345 -0.38 -9.24 -2.23
CA GLN A 345 -1.39 -8.20 -2.01
C GLN A 345 -2.36 -8.16 -3.19
N THR A 346 -3.50 -7.50 -3.01
CA THR A 346 -4.54 -7.41 -4.04
C THR A 346 -4.03 -6.68 -5.28
N ILE A 347 -4.63 -6.97 -6.43
CA ILE A 347 -4.52 -6.12 -7.61
C ILE A 347 -5.56 -5.01 -7.47
N CYS A 348 -5.15 -3.77 -7.72
CA CYS A 348 -6.07 -2.64 -7.71
C CYS A 348 -7.22 -2.90 -8.66
N GLY A 349 -8.45 -2.66 -8.22
CA GLY A 349 -9.60 -2.72 -9.10
C GLY A 349 -9.48 -1.71 -10.25
N PRO A 350 -10.17 -1.95 -11.38
CA PRO A 350 -10.14 -1.04 -12.49
C PRO A 350 -10.63 0.34 -12.05
N THR A 351 -9.93 1.39 -12.49
CA THR A 351 -10.41 2.77 -12.31
C THR A 351 -11.71 2.92 -13.08
N LYS A 352 -12.77 3.40 -12.43
CA LYS A 352 -14.08 3.60 -13.08
C LYS A 352 -14.03 4.66 -14.18
N PHE A 353 -13.04 5.54 -14.12
CA PHE A 353 -12.88 6.70 -14.97
C PHE A 353 -11.79 6.44 -16.01
N ILE A 354 -12.03 5.45 -16.87
CA ILE A 354 -11.11 4.98 -17.91
C ILE A 354 -11.63 5.39 -19.28
N GLY A 355 -10.73 5.86 -20.15
CA GLY A 355 -11.02 6.23 -21.53
C GLY A 355 -11.40 7.68 -21.75
N ASP A 356 -12.14 7.96 -22.82
CA ASP A 356 -12.74 9.27 -23.07
C ASP A 356 -13.88 9.50 -22.05
N ILE A 357 -13.60 10.30 -21.07
CA ILE A 357 -14.57 10.63 -20.01
C ILE A 357 -15.51 11.70 -20.54
N ASP A 358 -16.80 11.40 -20.51
CA ASP A 358 -17.83 12.34 -20.95
C ASP A 358 -17.89 13.59 -20.07
N ASP A 359 -18.37 14.67 -20.70
CA ASP A 359 -18.61 15.95 -20.03
C ASP A 359 -19.60 15.79 -18.88
N GLY A 360 -19.41 16.53 -17.82
CA GLY A 360 -20.33 16.54 -16.70
C GLY A 360 -19.75 17.01 -15.38
N PRO A 361 -20.58 16.95 -14.32
CA PRO A 361 -20.12 17.25 -12.96
C PRO A 361 -18.95 16.35 -12.56
N ALA A 362 -17.91 16.94 -11.94
CA ALA A 362 -16.71 16.20 -11.53
C ALA A 362 -17.01 15.05 -10.57
N ALA A 363 -18.09 15.13 -9.78
CA ALA A 363 -18.52 14.05 -8.88
C ALA A 363 -18.89 12.76 -9.62
N THR A 364 -19.53 12.88 -10.78
CA THR A 364 -19.94 11.73 -11.60
C THR A 364 -18.92 11.38 -12.67
N ALA A 365 -18.37 12.38 -13.34
CA ALA A 365 -17.43 12.20 -14.45
C ALA A 365 -16.03 11.78 -13.97
N LEU A 366 -15.54 12.34 -12.86
CA LEU A 366 -14.17 12.17 -12.38
C LEU A 366 -14.06 11.55 -10.97
N GLY A 367 -15.18 11.17 -10.37
CA GLY A 367 -15.22 10.57 -9.04
C GLY A 367 -14.86 11.53 -7.91
N LEU A 368 -15.03 12.84 -8.10
CA LEU A 368 -14.77 13.83 -7.04
C LEU A 368 -15.44 13.41 -5.73
N SER A 369 -14.64 13.19 -4.71
CA SER A 369 -15.11 12.73 -3.40
C SER A 369 -14.36 13.42 -2.28
N ALA A 370 -15.10 13.77 -1.22
CA ALA A 370 -14.54 14.34 -0.01
C ALA A 370 -14.36 13.27 1.06
N VAL A 371 -13.19 13.23 1.67
CA VAL A 371 -12.88 12.44 2.87
C VAL A 371 -12.83 13.38 4.05
N GLY A 372 -13.75 13.23 5.00
CA GLY A 372 -13.92 14.15 6.11
C GLY A 372 -14.85 15.32 5.80
N LYS A 373 -14.92 16.30 6.70
CA LYS A 373 -15.93 17.38 6.64
C LYS A 373 -15.44 18.64 5.94
N ALA A 374 -14.13 18.90 5.95
CA ALA A 374 -13.57 20.19 5.53
C ALA A 374 -13.91 20.57 4.08
N PHE A 375 -14.00 19.59 3.21
CA PHE A 375 -14.27 19.81 1.79
C PHE A 375 -15.72 19.56 1.36
N ASN A 376 -16.63 19.33 2.30
CA ASN A 376 -18.02 19.07 1.98
C ASN A 376 -18.69 20.22 1.22
N GLY A 377 -19.38 19.87 0.12
CA GLY A 377 -20.04 20.82 -0.77
C GLY A 377 -19.13 21.38 -1.86
N SER A 378 -17.90 20.85 -1.99
CA SER A 378 -17.07 21.09 -3.16
C SER A 378 -17.68 20.47 -4.40
N SER A 379 -17.52 21.12 -5.54
CA SER A 379 -18.09 20.73 -6.83
C SER A 379 -17.12 21.07 -7.97
N GLY A 380 -17.44 20.64 -9.15
CA GLY A 380 -16.67 20.99 -10.33
C GLY A 380 -17.32 20.44 -11.60
N ASN A 381 -16.80 20.86 -12.74
CA ASN A 381 -17.22 20.42 -14.05
C ASN A 381 -16.02 19.98 -14.88
N TRP A 382 -16.23 18.94 -15.64
CA TRP A 382 -15.31 18.43 -16.63
C TRP A 382 -15.88 18.54 -18.03
N THR A 383 -15.04 19.00 -18.97
CA THR A 383 -15.31 18.93 -20.41
C THR A 383 -14.11 18.30 -21.11
N LYS A 384 -14.35 17.37 -22.01
CA LYS A 384 -13.29 16.69 -22.78
C LYS A 384 -12.69 17.58 -23.87
N GLU A 385 -13.42 18.58 -24.31
CA GLU A 385 -12.95 19.65 -25.19
C GLU A 385 -12.66 20.90 -24.39
N GLY A 386 -11.57 21.57 -24.69
CA GLY A 386 -11.20 22.81 -24.00
C GLY A 386 -9.78 23.28 -24.31
N ASP A 387 -9.37 24.29 -23.58
CA ASP A 387 -8.04 24.92 -23.71
C ASP A 387 -6.93 24.16 -22.93
N GLY A 388 -7.27 23.07 -22.31
CA GLY A 388 -6.35 22.29 -21.47
C GLY A 388 -6.13 22.85 -20.06
N THR A 389 -6.93 23.82 -19.62
CA THR A 389 -6.75 24.45 -18.31
C THR A 389 -7.42 23.65 -17.19
N VAL A 390 -6.72 23.56 -16.05
CA VAL A 390 -7.27 23.14 -14.78
C VAL A 390 -7.29 24.33 -13.84
N THR A 391 -8.48 24.71 -13.36
CA THR A 391 -8.66 25.83 -12.43
C THR A 391 -9.31 25.31 -11.14
N ILE A 392 -8.73 25.66 -10.01
CA ILE A 392 -9.28 25.34 -8.69
C ILE A 392 -9.54 26.64 -7.95
N ASN A 393 -10.81 26.92 -7.68
CA ASN A 393 -11.27 28.09 -6.94
C ASN A 393 -11.56 27.68 -5.48
N PHE A 394 -10.82 28.22 -4.55
CA PHE A 394 -11.00 27.98 -3.12
C PHE A 394 -11.88 29.05 -2.50
N GLN A 395 -12.82 28.64 -1.68
CA GLN A 395 -13.64 29.49 -0.83
C GLN A 395 -13.62 28.96 0.60
N SER A 396 -13.04 29.72 1.51
CA SER A 396 -12.97 29.36 2.92
C SER A 396 -14.12 29.96 3.71
N THR A 397 -14.72 29.14 4.57
CA THR A 397 -15.60 29.57 5.68
C THR A 397 -14.95 29.24 7.01
N ASP A 398 -13.67 28.84 7.02
CA ASP A 398 -12.91 28.60 8.22
C ASP A 398 -12.63 29.91 8.96
N THR A 399 -12.47 29.81 10.26
CA THR A 399 -12.13 30.95 11.14
C THR A 399 -10.64 31.18 11.26
N GLU A 400 -9.83 30.29 10.67
CA GLU A 400 -8.37 30.39 10.65
C GLU A 400 -7.84 30.23 9.22
N ASP A 401 -6.64 30.74 9.01
CA ASP A 401 -5.92 30.52 7.76
C ASP A 401 -5.62 29.02 7.58
N VAL A 402 -5.74 28.53 6.37
CA VAL A 402 -5.46 27.14 6.02
C VAL A 402 -4.54 27.06 4.81
N THR A 403 -3.65 26.07 4.81
CA THR A 403 -2.87 25.71 3.65
C THR A 403 -3.44 24.43 3.03
N VAL A 404 -3.67 24.45 1.73
CA VAL A 404 -4.09 23.28 0.97
C VAL A 404 -2.91 22.78 0.16
N ASN A 405 -2.45 21.56 0.48
CA ASN A 405 -1.44 20.87 -0.32
C ASN A 405 -2.12 20.21 -1.52
N ILE A 406 -1.51 20.38 -2.68
CA ILE A 406 -1.99 19.81 -3.96
C ILE A 406 -1.02 18.67 -4.33
N LEU A 407 -1.55 17.46 -4.44
CA LEU A 407 -0.78 16.26 -4.70
C LEU A 407 -1.30 15.54 -5.95
N SER A 408 -0.39 15.06 -6.77
CA SER A 408 -0.68 14.30 -7.99
C SER A 408 0.13 13.00 -7.98
N ASP A 409 -0.53 11.85 -8.05
CA ASP A 409 0.05 10.51 -7.83
C ASP A 409 0.83 10.37 -6.50
N GLY A 410 0.57 11.25 -5.54
CA GLY A 410 1.25 11.31 -4.25
C GLY A 410 2.41 12.30 -4.16
N ASP A 411 2.86 12.85 -5.28
CA ASP A 411 3.86 13.89 -5.31
C ASP A 411 3.21 15.26 -5.06
N LYS A 412 3.76 16.03 -4.13
CA LYS A 412 3.30 17.41 -3.90
C LYS A 412 3.69 18.27 -5.08
N VAL A 413 2.70 18.79 -5.80
CA VAL A 413 2.91 19.68 -6.96
C VAL A 413 2.88 21.13 -6.56
N ASP A 414 2.08 21.49 -5.54
CA ASP A 414 1.99 22.86 -5.05
C ASP A 414 1.28 22.95 -3.69
N GLU A 415 1.18 24.15 -3.16
CA GLU A 415 0.37 24.49 -1.99
C GLU A 415 -0.30 25.85 -2.19
N VAL A 416 -1.47 26.01 -1.59
CA VAL A 416 -2.26 27.25 -1.67
C VAL A 416 -2.65 27.66 -0.25
N ASP A 417 -2.27 28.88 0.13
CA ASP A 417 -2.72 29.50 1.36
C ASP A 417 -4.06 30.20 1.14
N VAL A 418 -5.02 29.90 1.98
CA VAL A 418 -6.35 30.50 1.95
C VAL A 418 -6.63 31.14 3.29
N SER A 419 -6.78 32.46 3.31
CA SER A 419 -7.06 33.21 4.53
C SER A 419 -8.44 32.85 5.11
N ALA A 420 -8.60 33.03 6.41
CA ALA A 420 -9.87 32.85 7.10
C ALA A 420 -11.00 33.63 6.41
N GLY A 421 -12.07 32.93 6.01
CA GLY A 421 -13.18 33.52 5.25
C GLY A 421 -12.85 34.03 3.86
N GLY A 422 -11.64 33.78 3.38
CA GLY A 422 -11.11 34.29 2.11
C GLY A 422 -11.30 33.34 0.92
N THR A 423 -10.73 33.77 -0.20
CA THR A 423 -10.72 33.03 -1.46
C THR A 423 -9.31 32.98 -2.05
N ALA A 424 -9.04 31.93 -2.81
CA ALA A 424 -7.81 31.80 -3.59
C ALA A 424 -8.10 31.02 -4.88
N THR A 425 -7.24 31.16 -5.86
CA THR A 425 -7.32 30.38 -7.12
C THR A 425 -5.97 29.78 -7.45
N TRP A 426 -5.99 28.52 -7.89
CA TRP A 426 -4.83 27.82 -8.40
C TRP A 426 -5.12 27.31 -9.81
N SER A 427 -4.11 27.28 -10.65
CA SER A 427 -4.24 26.82 -12.03
C SER A 427 -3.11 25.90 -12.44
N SER A 428 -3.44 24.94 -13.29
CA SER A 428 -2.51 24.02 -13.91
C SER A 428 -3.05 23.60 -15.29
N THR A 429 -2.52 22.53 -15.85
CA THR A 429 -2.99 22.01 -17.14
C THR A 429 -3.45 20.56 -17.03
N VAL A 430 -4.42 20.17 -17.86
CA VAL A 430 -4.86 18.80 -17.99
C VAL A 430 -3.68 17.88 -18.34
N SER A 431 -2.79 18.31 -19.24
CA SER A 431 -1.62 17.52 -19.63
C SER A 431 -0.64 17.25 -18.48
N ALA A 432 -0.48 18.17 -17.54
CA ALA A 432 0.39 18.00 -16.38
C ALA A 432 -0.19 17.03 -15.34
N LEU A 433 -1.52 17.02 -15.20
CA LEU A 433 -2.23 16.27 -14.16
C LEU A 433 -2.89 15.00 -14.68
N SER A 434 -2.95 14.80 -15.98
CA SER A 434 -3.68 13.70 -16.61
C SER A 434 -3.12 12.31 -16.26
N SER A 435 -4.00 11.34 -16.28
CA SER A 435 -3.72 9.94 -15.94
C SER A 435 -3.22 9.74 -14.50
N LYS A 436 -3.59 10.65 -13.62
CA LYS A 436 -3.16 10.67 -12.22
C LYS A 436 -4.32 10.96 -11.30
N THR A 437 -4.24 10.44 -10.09
CA THR A 437 -5.14 10.84 -9.02
C THR A 437 -4.67 12.16 -8.44
N LEU A 438 -5.49 13.18 -8.55
CA LEU A 438 -5.28 14.47 -7.92
C LEU A 438 -5.96 14.45 -6.55
N TYR A 439 -5.25 14.85 -5.50
CA TYR A 439 -5.88 15.07 -4.22
C TYR A 439 -5.39 16.34 -3.54
N LEU A 440 -6.33 16.99 -2.86
CA LEU A 440 -6.10 18.18 -2.06
C LEU A 440 -6.14 17.74 -0.60
N ASP A 441 -5.09 18.10 0.14
CA ASP A 441 -4.99 17.78 1.56
C ASP A 441 -4.92 19.07 2.35
N ARG A 442 -5.91 19.27 3.23
CA ARG A 442 -5.97 20.48 4.04
C ARG A 442 -4.98 20.37 5.18
N TRP A 443 -4.13 21.39 5.28
CA TRP A 443 -3.28 21.56 6.42
C TRP A 443 -3.69 22.80 7.22
N ARG A 444 -3.87 22.63 8.52
CA ARG A 444 -4.17 23.68 9.47
C ARG A 444 -3.10 23.65 10.54
N PRO A 445 -2.49 24.79 10.92
CA PRO A 445 -1.58 24.83 12.05
C PRO A 445 -2.29 24.24 13.27
N GLY A 446 -1.72 23.17 13.83
CA GLY A 446 -2.35 22.48 14.94
C GLY A 446 -2.27 23.28 16.23
N LEU A 447 -3.22 23.05 17.11
CA LEU A 447 -3.17 23.51 18.50
C LEU A 447 -1.90 22.96 19.15
N LEU A 448 -1.11 23.79 19.80
CA LEU A 448 0.13 23.39 20.50
C LEU A 448 1.27 22.86 19.59
N GLY A 449 1.38 23.33 18.35
CA GLY A 449 2.47 22.94 17.45
C GLY A 449 2.34 21.52 16.88
N LEU A 450 1.21 20.87 17.07
CA LEU A 450 0.90 19.63 16.36
C LEU A 450 0.66 19.94 14.89
N PRO A 451 1.32 19.25 13.94
CA PRO A 451 0.96 19.38 12.55
C PRO A 451 -0.50 18.99 12.39
N GLY A 452 -1.34 19.97 12.12
CA GLY A 452 -2.75 19.74 11.96
C GLY A 452 -3.05 19.18 10.59
N THR A 453 -3.23 17.90 10.46
CA THR A 453 -4.02 17.37 9.36
C THR A 453 -5.47 17.63 9.71
N GLY A 454 -5.97 18.79 9.38
CA GLY A 454 -7.29 19.17 9.82
C GLY A 454 -8.35 18.96 8.76
N GLY A 455 -9.27 18.02 9.00
CA GLY A 455 -10.56 18.01 8.37
C GLY A 455 -10.72 17.22 7.08
N GLY A 456 -9.68 16.58 6.55
CA GLY A 456 -9.80 15.64 5.45
C GLY A 456 -9.22 16.08 4.12
N SER A 457 -9.63 15.42 3.06
CA SER A 457 -9.08 15.55 1.70
C SER A 457 -10.19 15.55 0.66
N LEU A 458 -9.86 16.08 -0.52
CA LEU A 458 -10.69 16.01 -1.72
C LEU A 458 -9.93 15.27 -2.81
N LEU A 459 -10.51 14.23 -3.39
CA LEU A 459 -9.87 13.37 -4.38
C LEU A 459 -10.69 13.30 -5.65
N LEU A 460 -10.01 13.25 -6.79
CA LEU A 460 -10.61 12.98 -8.09
C LEU A 460 -9.58 12.37 -9.04
N TRP A 461 -10.05 11.74 -10.09
CA TRP A 461 -9.25 11.27 -11.21
C TRP A 461 -9.20 12.34 -12.31
N VAL A 462 -8.00 12.66 -12.81
CA VAL A 462 -7.83 13.58 -13.95
C VAL A 462 -7.59 12.75 -15.22
N PRO A 463 -8.52 12.74 -16.19
CA PRO A 463 -8.39 11.95 -17.40
C PRO A 463 -7.40 12.59 -18.39
N GLN A 464 -7.00 11.79 -19.38
CA GLN A 464 -6.39 12.34 -20.60
C GLN A 464 -7.50 12.92 -21.48
N ALA A 465 -7.20 13.97 -22.21
CA ALA A 465 -8.12 14.56 -23.16
C ALA A 465 -7.42 14.80 -24.49
N SER A 466 -7.87 14.13 -25.55
CA SER A 466 -7.32 14.29 -26.91
C SER A 466 -7.66 15.65 -27.52
N GLN A 467 -8.67 16.32 -27.01
CA GLN A 467 -9.15 17.63 -27.47
C GLN A 467 -8.92 18.75 -26.44
N GLY A 468 -7.86 18.60 -25.65
CA GLY A 468 -7.42 19.58 -24.65
C GLY A 468 -8.06 19.41 -23.28
N GLY A 469 -9.35 19.28 -23.22
CA GLY A 469 -10.11 19.19 -21.97
C GLY A 469 -10.15 20.50 -21.17
N SER A 470 -11.02 20.56 -20.19
CA SER A 470 -11.07 21.63 -19.21
C SER A 470 -11.65 21.13 -17.89
N LEU A 471 -11.00 21.46 -16.79
CA LEU A 471 -11.45 21.11 -15.45
C LEU A 471 -11.55 22.37 -14.60
N GLU A 472 -12.74 22.65 -14.08
CA GLU A 472 -12.97 23.70 -13.09
C GLU A 472 -13.48 23.08 -11.78
N LEU A 473 -12.79 23.35 -10.69
CA LEU A 473 -13.20 22.93 -9.35
C LEU A 473 -13.53 24.14 -8.50
N ASN A 474 -14.65 24.06 -7.79
CA ASN A 474 -15.06 25.02 -6.77
C ASN A 474 -14.97 24.33 -5.40
N VAL A 475 -13.87 24.57 -4.72
CA VAL A 475 -13.49 23.91 -3.48
C VAL A 475 -13.93 24.75 -2.29
N LYS A 476 -14.73 24.15 -1.43
CA LYS A 476 -15.17 24.76 -0.18
C LYS A 476 -14.31 24.25 0.98
N LEU A 477 -13.78 25.18 1.74
CA LEU A 477 -13.04 24.89 2.97
C LEU A 477 -13.92 25.30 4.16
N LYS A 478 -14.35 24.29 4.91
CA LYS A 478 -15.25 24.50 6.07
C LYS A 478 -14.49 24.30 7.37
N VAL A 479 -15.00 24.93 8.41
CA VAL A 479 -14.60 24.58 9.79
C VAL A 479 -14.93 23.11 10.01
N SER A 480 -13.95 22.36 10.45
CA SER A 480 -14.08 20.92 10.69
C SER A 480 -14.30 20.62 12.16
#